data_e2a7127cf7c8a6dc277db05e5b58e322
#
_entry.id   e2a7127cf7c8a6dc277db05e5b58e322
#
_cell.length_a   1.000
_cell.length_b   1.000
_cell.length_c   1.000
_cell.angle_alpha   90.00
_cell.angle_beta   90.00
_cell.angle_gamma   90.00
#
_symmetry.space_group_name_H-M   'P 1'
#
loop_
_entity.id
_entity.type
_entity.pdbx_description
1 polymer ?
#
loop_
_entity_poly.entity_id
_entity_poly.type
_entity_poly.pdbx_seq_one_letter_code
_entity_poly.pdbx_strand_id
1 'polypeptide(L)'
;MQEIATIAYLKIHTGKEDEFRAVARECRDAVRAKDKGTLQYDWFFDPDGTTCVVHERYADSDAMIEHMGNLGETLGRLLGMADLSLELYGAPSEEIMRAVEGMDVKVYGHFLGLRD
;
A
#
# COMPACT_ATOMS: atom_id res chain seq x y z
N MET A 1 -18.97 -8.57 -1.61
CA MET A 1 -17.81 -7.74 -2.02
C MET A 1 -16.59 -8.13 -1.21
N GLN A 2 -15.56 -8.57 -1.91
CA GLN A 2 -14.32 -9.01 -1.25
C GLN A 2 -13.16 -8.09 -1.54
N GLU A 3 -13.38 -7.06 -2.33
CA GLU A 3 -12.34 -6.12 -2.69
C GLU A 3 -11.82 -5.39 -1.46
N ILE A 4 -10.50 -5.27 -1.38
CA ILE A 4 -9.81 -4.54 -0.32
C ILE A 4 -9.11 -3.36 -0.97
N ALA A 5 -9.20 -2.19 -0.34
CA ALA A 5 -8.46 -1.02 -0.79
C ALA A 5 -7.63 -0.46 0.35
N THR A 6 -6.49 0.13 0.01
CA THR A 6 -5.67 0.81 1.00
C THR A 6 -5.25 2.17 0.47
N ILE A 7 -5.08 3.11 1.38
CA ILE A 7 -4.40 4.37 1.10
C ILE A 7 -3.23 4.44 2.07
N ALA A 8 -2.03 4.48 1.53
CA ALA A 8 -0.81 4.58 2.32
C ALA A 8 -0.30 6.01 2.27
N TYR A 9 -0.01 6.59 3.43
CA TYR A 9 0.60 7.90 3.55
C TYR A 9 2.03 7.70 4.02
N LEU A 10 3.00 8.16 3.22
CA LEU A 10 4.42 7.96 3.48
C LEU A 10 5.10 9.32 3.59
N LYS A 11 5.43 9.71 4.82
CA LYS A 11 6.17 10.94 5.04
C LYS A 11 7.66 10.62 4.90
N ILE A 12 8.26 11.09 3.81
CA ILE A 12 9.62 10.73 3.44
C ILE A 12 10.62 11.43 4.36
N HIS A 13 11.60 10.67 4.85
CA HIS A 13 12.66 11.23 5.70
C HIS A 13 13.50 12.22 4.91
N THR A 14 13.85 13.33 5.54
CA THR A 14 14.62 14.41 4.91
C THR A 14 15.90 13.87 4.27
N GLY A 15 16.12 14.22 3.01
CA GLY A 15 17.30 13.79 2.26
C GLY A 15 17.16 12.46 1.56
N LYS A 16 16.01 11.75 1.72
CA LYS A 16 15.79 10.45 1.13
C LYS A 16 14.84 10.49 -0.08
N GLU A 17 14.46 11.69 -0.54
CA GLU A 17 13.43 11.83 -1.56
C GLU A 17 13.80 11.13 -2.88
N ASP A 18 15.02 11.31 -3.36
CA ASP A 18 15.45 10.72 -4.63
C ASP A 18 15.57 9.19 -4.53
N GLU A 19 16.14 8.71 -3.43
CA GLU A 19 16.27 7.27 -3.20
C GLU A 19 14.90 6.63 -3.05
N PHE A 20 13.98 7.30 -2.35
CA PHE A 20 12.59 6.83 -2.20
C PHE A 20 11.93 6.65 -3.58
N ARG A 21 12.09 7.64 -4.48
CA ARG A 21 11.50 7.56 -5.82
C ARG A 21 12.06 6.38 -6.62
N ALA A 22 13.36 6.11 -6.48
CA ALA A 22 13.98 4.99 -7.16
C ALA A 22 13.41 3.65 -6.65
N VAL A 23 13.28 3.50 -5.34
CA VAL A 23 12.72 2.28 -4.74
C VAL A 23 11.23 2.15 -5.07
N ALA A 24 10.50 3.27 -5.14
CA ALA A 24 9.09 3.25 -5.54
C ALA A 24 8.93 2.66 -6.95
N ARG A 25 9.84 3.01 -7.87
CA ARG A 25 9.80 2.43 -9.22
C ARG A 25 10.08 0.92 -9.20
N GLU A 26 10.98 0.47 -8.33
CA GLU A 26 11.22 -0.97 -8.15
C GLU A 26 9.96 -1.67 -7.64
N CYS A 27 9.24 -1.05 -6.70
CA CYS A 27 7.97 -1.58 -6.21
C CYS A 27 6.96 -1.72 -7.36
N ARG A 28 6.76 -0.64 -8.14
CA ARG A 28 5.84 -0.65 -9.26
C ARG A 28 6.21 -1.76 -10.26
N ASP A 29 7.49 -1.92 -10.55
CA ASP A 29 7.94 -2.91 -11.52
C ASP A 29 7.70 -4.34 -11.00
N ALA A 30 7.94 -4.58 -9.72
CA ALA A 30 7.69 -5.89 -9.10
C ALA A 30 6.20 -6.23 -9.14
N VAL A 31 5.33 -5.27 -8.82
CA VAL A 31 3.88 -5.47 -8.85
C VAL A 31 3.42 -5.77 -10.28
N ARG A 32 3.89 -4.98 -11.25
CA ARG A 32 3.53 -5.20 -12.66
C ARG A 32 3.94 -6.59 -13.14
N ALA A 33 5.08 -7.07 -12.69
CA ALA A 33 5.62 -8.35 -13.14
C ALA A 33 5.00 -9.56 -12.43
N LYS A 34 4.62 -9.43 -11.16
CA LYS A 34 4.31 -10.58 -10.30
C LYS A 34 2.90 -10.64 -9.76
N ASP A 35 2.25 -9.49 -9.50
CA ASP A 35 0.93 -9.49 -8.88
C ASP A 35 -0.14 -9.95 -9.86
N LYS A 36 -1.07 -10.76 -9.37
CA LYS A 36 -2.19 -11.25 -10.17
C LYS A 36 -3.52 -10.64 -9.79
N GLY A 37 -3.66 -10.21 -8.54
CA GLY A 37 -4.93 -9.69 -8.03
C GLY A 37 -4.90 -8.22 -7.65
N THR A 38 -3.84 -7.50 -7.95
CA THR A 38 -3.77 -6.06 -7.69
C THR A 38 -4.47 -5.31 -8.82
N LEU A 39 -5.48 -4.53 -8.46
CA LEU A 39 -6.33 -3.82 -9.41
C LEU A 39 -5.90 -2.38 -9.62
N GLN A 40 -5.22 -1.79 -8.64
CA GLN A 40 -4.75 -0.41 -8.70
C GLN A 40 -3.51 -0.27 -7.82
N TYR A 41 -2.55 0.51 -8.29
CA TYR A 41 -1.32 0.76 -7.55
C TYR A 41 -0.73 2.08 -8.05
N ASP A 42 -1.35 3.20 -7.63
CA ASP A 42 -1.00 4.53 -8.09
C ASP A 42 -0.31 5.33 -6.99
N TRP A 43 0.75 6.02 -7.35
CA TRP A 43 1.60 6.77 -6.45
C TRP A 43 1.46 8.26 -6.74
N PHE A 44 1.28 9.05 -5.69
CA PHE A 44 1.10 10.50 -5.80
C PHE A 44 2.03 11.19 -4.82
N PHE A 45 2.46 12.40 -5.17
CA PHE A 45 3.23 13.24 -4.26
C PHE A 45 2.49 14.53 -3.97
N ASP A 46 2.68 15.07 -2.76
CA ASP A 46 2.22 16.42 -2.48
C ASP A 46 3.09 17.43 -3.25
N PRO A 47 2.70 18.74 -3.29
CA PRO A 47 3.45 19.73 -4.06
C PRO A 47 4.93 19.85 -3.67
N ASP A 48 5.26 19.62 -2.39
CA ASP A 48 6.64 19.70 -1.91
C ASP A 48 7.46 18.46 -2.29
N GLY A 49 6.81 17.36 -2.64
CA GLY A 49 7.49 16.09 -2.92
C GLY A 49 8.00 15.38 -1.67
N THR A 50 7.49 15.74 -0.49
CA THR A 50 7.94 15.17 0.79
C THR A 50 6.99 14.13 1.36
N THR A 51 5.74 14.10 0.88
CA THR A 51 4.75 13.10 1.28
C THR A 51 4.27 12.37 0.04
N CYS A 52 4.32 11.05 0.10
CA CYS A 52 3.83 10.18 -0.95
C CYS A 52 2.54 9.52 -0.48
N VAL A 53 1.54 9.48 -1.35
CA VAL A 53 0.26 8.80 -1.08
C VAL A 53 0.09 7.74 -2.14
N VAL A 54 -0.18 6.49 -1.72
CA VAL A 54 -0.34 5.37 -2.63
C VAL A 54 -1.76 4.85 -2.50
N HIS A 55 -2.47 4.81 -3.63
CA HIS A 55 -3.80 4.24 -3.72
C HIS A 55 -3.67 2.81 -4.25
N GLU A 56 -4.19 1.85 -3.48
CA GLU A 56 -4.06 0.44 -3.81
C GLU A 56 -5.43 -0.23 -3.74
N ARG A 57 -5.72 -1.09 -4.70
CA ARG A 57 -6.93 -1.92 -4.67
C ARG A 57 -6.56 -3.34 -5.03
N TYR A 58 -7.18 -4.29 -4.33
CA TYR A 58 -6.93 -5.72 -4.48
C TYR A 58 -8.25 -6.45 -4.66
N ALA A 59 -8.25 -7.51 -5.46
CA ALA A 59 -9.45 -8.30 -5.72
C ALA A 59 -10.01 -8.90 -4.42
N ASP A 60 -9.14 -9.24 -3.47
CA ASP A 60 -9.51 -9.82 -2.17
C ASP A 60 -8.32 -9.72 -1.21
N SER A 61 -8.50 -10.25 0.00
CA SER A 61 -7.44 -10.25 1.01
C SER A 61 -6.22 -11.06 0.57
N ASP A 62 -6.43 -12.20 -0.09
CA ASP A 62 -5.33 -13.04 -0.55
C ASP A 62 -4.46 -12.29 -1.56
N ALA A 63 -5.06 -11.48 -2.42
CA ALA A 63 -4.33 -10.66 -3.39
C ALA A 63 -3.44 -9.64 -2.67
N MET A 64 -3.90 -9.04 -1.58
CA MET A 64 -3.10 -8.11 -0.80
C MET A 64 -1.92 -8.83 -0.13
N ILE A 65 -2.14 -10.03 0.39
CA ILE A 65 -1.05 -10.83 0.99
C ILE A 65 -0.02 -11.20 -0.08
N GLU A 66 -0.47 -11.60 -1.26
CA GLU A 66 0.43 -11.89 -2.39
C GLU A 66 1.28 -10.67 -2.74
N HIS A 67 0.63 -9.51 -2.81
CA HIS A 67 1.31 -8.25 -3.10
C HIS A 67 2.45 -7.97 -2.12
N MET A 68 2.18 -8.11 -0.84
CA MET A 68 3.18 -7.87 0.20
C MET A 68 4.35 -8.84 0.07
N GLY A 69 4.07 -10.11 -0.22
CA GLY A 69 5.09 -11.12 -0.42
C GLY A 69 5.94 -10.86 -1.66
N ASN A 70 5.31 -10.41 -2.76
CA ASN A 70 6.02 -10.10 -4.00
C ASN A 70 6.96 -8.92 -3.84
N LEU A 71 6.61 -7.93 -3.01
CA LEU A 71 7.48 -6.80 -2.73
C LEU A 71 8.68 -7.19 -1.85
N GLY A 72 8.44 -8.04 -0.85
CA GLY A 72 9.50 -8.56 0.01
C GLY A 72 10.42 -7.48 0.57
N GLU A 73 11.72 -7.62 0.33
CA GLU A 73 12.73 -6.69 0.84
C GLU A 73 12.59 -5.29 0.27
N THR A 74 12.06 -5.15 -0.94
CA THR A 74 11.86 -3.84 -1.56
C THR A 74 10.92 -2.98 -0.72
N LEU A 75 9.85 -3.58 -0.20
CA LEU A 75 8.93 -2.89 0.70
C LEU A 75 9.66 -2.45 1.98
N GLY A 76 10.49 -3.32 2.55
CA GLY A 76 11.27 -2.98 3.74
C GLY A 76 12.20 -1.81 3.51
N ARG A 77 12.85 -1.76 2.34
CA ARG A 77 13.72 -0.64 1.97
C ARG A 77 12.93 0.65 1.87
N LEU A 78 11.75 0.60 1.25
CA LEU A 78 10.87 1.76 1.12
C LEU A 78 10.46 2.29 2.50
N LEU A 79 10.00 1.39 3.37
CA LEU A 79 9.52 1.76 4.70
C LEU A 79 10.62 2.24 5.63
N GLY A 80 11.88 1.93 5.32
CA GLY A 80 13.03 2.46 6.06
C GLY A 80 13.31 3.93 5.76
N MET A 81 12.69 4.50 4.71
CA MET A 81 12.92 5.88 4.29
C MET A 81 11.73 6.81 4.56
N ALA A 82 10.68 6.32 5.19
CA ALA A 82 9.46 7.11 5.39
C ALA A 82 8.70 6.63 6.60
N ASP A 83 7.88 7.52 7.17
CA ASP A 83 6.94 7.17 8.23
C ASP A 83 5.62 6.83 7.57
N LEU A 84 5.11 5.62 7.83
CA LEU A 84 3.91 5.10 7.22
C LEU A 84 2.70 5.26 8.13
N SER A 85 1.58 5.74 7.56
CA SER A 85 0.25 5.51 8.13
C SER A 85 -0.64 4.93 7.04
N LEU A 86 -1.51 4.00 7.41
CA LEU A 86 -2.28 3.21 6.46
C LEU A 86 -3.77 3.30 6.78
N GLU A 87 -4.59 3.51 5.75
CA GLU A 87 -6.03 3.34 5.84
C GLU A 87 -6.40 2.09 5.03
N LEU A 88 -7.23 1.25 5.63
CA LEU A 88 -7.62 -0.03 5.04
C LEU A 88 -9.14 -0.06 4.93
N TYR A 89 -9.64 -0.31 3.73
CA TYR A 89 -11.07 -0.23 3.41
C TYR A 89 -11.62 -1.59 2.99
N GLY A 90 -12.70 -2.01 3.63
CA GLY A 90 -13.35 -3.28 3.33
C GLY A 90 -13.35 -4.21 4.53
N ALA A 91 -13.33 -5.52 4.28
CA ALA A 91 -13.34 -6.53 5.32
C ALA A 91 -12.04 -7.35 5.24
N PRO A 92 -10.93 -6.84 5.81
CA PRO A 92 -9.65 -7.54 5.75
C PRO A 92 -9.70 -8.86 6.52
N SER A 93 -8.99 -9.86 6.01
CA SER A 93 -8.86 -11.16 6.67
C SER A 93 -8.05 -11.05 7.95
N GLU A 94 -8.14 -12.08 8.79
CA GLU A 94 -7.30 -12.14 9.99
C GLU A 94 -5.82 -12.13 9.64
N GLU A 95 -5.45 -12.74 8.52
CA GLU A 95 -4.07 -12.77 8.07
C GLU A 95 -3.55 -11.36 7.77
N ILE A 96 -4.37 -10.53 7.10
CA ILE A 96 -4.01 -9.12 6.88
C ILE A 96 -3.87 -8.39 8.20
N MET A 97 -4.82 -8.56 9.11
CA MET A 97 -4.79 -7.87 10.39
C MET A 97 -3.54 -8.24 11.19
N ARG A 98 -3.08 -9.49 11.10
CA ARG A 98 -1.81 -9.89 11.71
C ARG A 98 -0.61 -9.27 11.00
N ALA A 99 -0.66 -9.21 9.67
CA ALA A 99 0.45 -8.66 8.89
C ALA A 99 0.69 -7.18 9.14
N VAL A 100 -0.36 -6.42 9.46
CA VAL A 100 -0.25 -4.98 9.74
C VAL A 100 -0.21 -4.66 11.22
N GLU A 101 -0.16 -5.67 12.08
CA GLU A 101 -0.09 -5.48 13.53
C GLU A 101 1.16 -4.67 13.88
N GLY A 102 1.00 -3.69 14.77
CA GLY A 102 2.09 -2.81 15.16
C GLY A 102 2.30 -1.61 14.25
N MET A 103 1.60 -1.56 13.11
CA MET A 103 1.64 -0.39 12.22
C MET A 103 0.54 0.60 12.60
N ASP A 104 0.68 1.85 12.14
CA ASP A 104 -0.36 2.87 12.29
C ASP A 104 -1.42 2.63 11.22
N VAL A 105 -2.48 1.90 11.59
CA VAL A 105 -3.52 1.47 10.65
C VAL A 105 -4.90 1.82 11.18
N LYS A 106 -5.75 2.36 10.30
CA LYS A 106 -7.17 2.55 10.56
C LYS A 106 -7.97 1.71 9.57
N VAL A 107 -8.98 1.00 10.06
CA VAL A 107 -9.81 0.12 9.24
C VAL A 107 -11.21 0.70 9.13
N TYR A 108 -11.73 0.77 7.90
CA TYR A 108 -13.05 1.30 7.61
C TYR A 108 -13.85 0.24 6.85
N GLY A 109 -14.95 -0.22 7.44
CA GLY A 109 -15.82 -1.20 6.81
C GLY A 109 -16.73 -0.56 5.77
N HIS A 110 -17.09 -1.33 4.75
CA HIS A 110 -17.99 -0.86 3.70
C HIS A 110 -19.39 -0.59 4.28
N PHE A 111 -19.99 0.54 3.94
CA PHE A 111 -21.38 0.84 4.30
C PHE A 111 -22.28 0.70 3.08
N LEU A 112 -22.03 1.49 2.03
CA LEU A 112 -22.78 1.40 0.79
C LEU A 112 -21.95 1.99 -0.35
N GLY A 113 -22.34 1.66 -1.57
CA GLY A 113 -21.71 2.19 -2.76
C GLY A 113 -22.71 2.28 -3.90
N LEU A 114 -22.24 2.82 -5.02
CA LEU A 114 -23.10 3.02 -6.19
C LEU A 114 -23.68 1.71 -6.72
N ARG A 115 -22.95 0.60 -6.55
CA ARG A 115 -23.34 -0.70 -7.08
C ARG A 115 -24.24 -1.51 -6.14
N ASP A 116 -24.51 -1.02 -4.95
CA ASP A 116 -25.34 -1.76 -3.97
C ASP A 116 -26.83 -1.62 -4.23
#